data_3ec31e6c4b2b6fd10d2d3c6a365c7a56
#
_entry.id   3ec31e6c4b2b6fd10d2d3c6a365c7a56
#
_cell.length_a   1.000
_cell.length_b   1.000
_cell.length_c   1.000
_cell.angle_alpha   90.00
_cell.angle_beta   90.00
_cell.angle_gamma   90.00
#
_symmetry.space_group_name_H-M   'P 1'
#
loop_
_entity.id
_entity.type
_entity.pdbx_description
1 polymer ?
#
loop_
_entity_poly.entity_id
_entity_poly.type
_entity_poly.pdbx_seq_one_letter_code
_entity_poly.pdbx_strand_id
1 'polypeptide(L)'
;MVLYEYPFNESIRTMLRLEHLFKRLTLLVPRDEPVDHHFALVTVFEIMDVASRADLKSDILKELDRHRSVLLGYRGNPHISEAALDEVIGQIDEAYQALNNQAGKAGQALTANEWLMSIRSRISIPGGTCEFDLPAYYAWQQHPAEARRQDLARWIDSLWPMKNGLDL
;
A
#
# COMPACT_ATOMS: atom_id res chain seq x y z
N MET A 1 -17.44 21.43 -0.46
CA MET A 1 -16.10 22.01 -0.22
C MET A 1 -15.08 21.01 -0.71
N VAL A 2 -14.12 21.41 -1.55
CA VAL A 2 -13.02 20.54 -2.02
C VAL A 2 -11.80 20.85 -1.14
N LEU A 3 -11.26 19.84 -0.47
CA LEU A 3 -10.03 19.94 0.32
C LEU A 3 -8.83 19.69 -0.58
N TYR A 4 -7.84 20.58 -0.51
CA TYR A 4 -6.56 20.41 -1.21
C TYR A 4 -5.43 20.25 -0.19
N GLU A 5 -4.60 19.21 -0.39
CA GLU A 5 -3.39 18.98 0.38
C GLU A 5 -2.18 19.48 -0.39
N TYR A 6 -1.29 20.19 0.30
CA TYR A 6 -0.04 20.69 -0.29
C TYR A 6 1.17 20.13 0.47
N PRO A 7 1.97 19.26 -0.16
CA PRO A 7 3.14 18.68 0.49
C PRO A 7 4.29 19.68 0.60
N PHE A 8 4.78 19.92 1.80
CA PHE A 8 5.88 20.86 2.08
C PHE A 8 7.28 20.25 1.82
N ASN A 9 7.39 18.93 1.75
CA ASN A 9 8.66 18.24 1.49
C ASN A 9 8.42 16.99 0.62
N GLU A 10 9.52 16.38 0.12
CA GLU A 10 9.45 15.24 -0.77
C GLU A 10 8.97 13.95 -0.06
N SER A 11 9.27 13.79 1.23
CA SER A 11 8.81 12.63 2.01
C SER A 11 7.27 12.63 2.10
N ILE A 12 6.67 13.75 2.52
CA ILE A 12 5.21 13.90 2.58
C ILE A 12 4.58 13.74 1.19
N ARG A 13 5.21 14.30 0.15
CA ARG A 13 4.74 14.11 -1.24
C ARG A 13 4.69 12.64 -1.64
N THR A 14 5.68 11.87 -1.24
CA THR A 14 5.76 10.44 -1.51
C THR A 14 4.68 9.67 -0.73
N MET A 15 4.46 10.01 0.54
CA MET A 15 3.41 9.41 1.37
C MET A 15 2.01 9.69 0.80
N LEU A 16 1.70 10.92 0.39
CA LEU A 16 0.43 11.28 -0.24
C LEU A 16 0.20 10.54 -1.58
N ARG A 17 1.26 10.33 -2.37
CA ARG A 17 1.16 9.51 -3.58
C ARG A 17 0.81 8.06 -3.26
N LEU A 18 1.43 7.48 -2.24
CA LEU A 18 1.12 6.13 -1.79
C LEU A 18 -0.29 6.02 -1.26
N GLU A 19 -0.73 6.95 -0.43
CA GLU A 19 -2.10 7.00 0.08
C GLU A 19 -3.10 7.00 -1.09
N HIS A 20 -2.88 7.83 -2.11
CA HIS A 20 -3.69 7.85 -3.32
C HIS A 20 -3.71 6.49 -4.03
N LEU A 21 -2.55 5.84 -4.17
CA LEU A 21 -2.45 4.52 -4.79
C LEU A 21 -3.15 3.44 -3.96
N PHE A 22 -3.00 3.45 -2.64
CA PHE A 22 -3.71 2.50 -1.76
C PHE A 22 -5.22 2.72 -1.78
N LYS A 23 -5.72 3.97 -1.80
CA LYS A 23 -7.14 4.28 -1.98
C LYS A 23 -7.67 3.67 -3.29
N ARG A 24 -6.94 3.84 -4.40
CA ARG A 24 -7.30 3.23 -5.69
C ARG A 24 -7.31 1.71 -5.62
N LEU A 25 -6.29 1.09 -5.03
CA LEU A 25 -6.19 -0.35 -4.87
C LEU A 25 -7.38 -0.92 -4.08
N THR A 26 -7.72 -0.30 -2.95
CA THR A 26 -8.84 -0.70 -2.09
C THR A 26 -10.20 -0.61 -2.82
N LEU A 27 -10.35 0.31 -3.77
CA LEU A 27 -11.56 0.43 -4.59
C LEU A 27 -11.63 -0.62 -5.70
N LEU A 28 -10.49 -1.05 -6.24
CA LEU A 28 -10.45 -1.94 -7.41
C LEU A 28 -10.53 -3.43 -7.02
N VAL A 29 -9.86 -3.82 -5.93
CA VAL A 29 -9.77 -5.24 -5.52
C VAL A 29 -11.13 -5.89 -5.26
N PRO A 30 -12.14 -5.25 -4.63
CA PRO A 30 -13.44 -5.87 -4.37
C PRO A 30 -14.32 -6.03 -5.61
N ARG A 31 -13.96 -5.44 -6.75
CA ARG A 31 -14.77 -5.48 -7.96
C ARG A 31 -14.67 -6.83 -8.65
N ASP A 32 -15.58 -7.08 -9.62
CA ASP A 32 -15.71 -8.37 -10.27
C ASP A 32 -15.12 -8.40 -11.69
N GLU A 33 -15.00 -7.24 -12.33
CA GLU A 33 -14.58 -7.16 -13.72
C GLU A 33 -13.07 -7.43 -13.89
N PRO A 34 -12.66 -8.20 -14.91
CA PRO A 34 -11.24 -8.45 -15.18
C PRO A 34 -10.42 -7.18 -15.39
N VAL A 35 -11.04 -6.14 -15.98
CA VAL A 35 -10.38 -4.85 -16.23
C VAL A 35 -10.08 -4.12 -14.92
N ASP A 36 -10.95 -4.21 -13.91
CA ASP A 36 -10.69 -3.62 -12.60
C ASP A 36 -9.50 -4.32 -11.92
N HIS A 37 -9.43 -5.64 -12.04
CA HIS A 37 -8.31 -6.43 -11.51
C HIS A 37 -7.00 -6.19 -12.28
N HIS A 38 -7.07 -5.90 -13.59
CA HIS A 38 -5.92 -5.41 -14.35
C HIS A 38 -5.39 -4.10 -13.74
N PHE A 39 -6.26 -3.11 -13.52
CA PHE A 39 -5.84 -1.84 -12.93
C PHE A 39 -5.44 -1.97 -11.46
N ALA A 40 -5.95 -2.96 -10.73
CA ALA A 40 -5.44 -3.31 -9.40
C ALA A 40 -3.97 -3.75 -9.47
N LEU A 41 -3.60 -4.64 -10.40
CA LEU A 41 -2.21 -5.06 -10.62
C LEU A 41 -1.31 -3.90 -11.06
N VAL A 42 -1.77 -3.05 -12.00
CA VAL A 42 -1.06 -1.81 -12.36
C VAL A 42 -0.76 -0.98 -11.11
N THR A 43 -1.76 -0.81 -10.25
CA THR A 43 -1.61 -0.05 -8.99
C THR A 43 -0.61 -0.69 -8.04
N VAL A 44 -0.60 -2.02 -7.92
CA VAL A 44 0.40 -2.75 -7.12
C VAL A 44 1.81 -2.45 -7.62
N PHE A 45 2.03 -2.47 -8.93
CA PHE A 45 3.35 -2.18 -9.50
C PHE A 45 3.77 -0.71 -9.30
N GLU A 46 2.84 0.23 -9.41
CA GLU A 46 3.11 1.64 -9.09
C GLU A 46 3.46 1.83 -7.60
N ILE A 47 2.77 1.13 -6.68
CA ILE A 47 3.11 1.13 -5.25
C ILE A 47 4.52 0.59 -5.06
N MET A 48 4.87 -0.54 -5.69
CA MET A 48 6.22 -1.12 -5.62
C MET A 48 7.28 -0.12 -6.11
N ASP A 49 7.02 0.59 -7.21
CA ASP A 49 7.95 1.58 -7.77
C ASP A 49 8.18 2.75 -6.80
N VAL A 50 7.13 3.28 -6.20
CA VAL A 50 7.22 4.34 -5.21
C VAL A 50 7.89 3.83 -3.93
N ALA A 51 7.51 2.64 -3.45
CA ALA A 51 8.04 2.01 -2.23
C ALA A 51 9.49 1.52 -2.37
N SER A 52 10.00 1.40 -3.61
CA SER A 52 11.41 1.02 -3.86
C SER A 52 12.41 2.09 -3.44
N ARG A 53 11.97 3.34 -3.22
CA ARG A 53 12.83 4.44 -2.75
C ARG A 53 13.43 4.11 -1.40
N ALA A 54 14.73 4.41 -1.24
CA ALA A 54 15.55 3.88 -0.16
C ALA A 54 15.07 4.26 1.25
N ASP A 55 14.53 5.47 1.42
CA ASP A 55 14.30 6.05 2.75
C ASP A 55 12.84 5.98 3.22
N LEU A 56 11.90 5.54 2.37
CA LEU A 56 10.46 5.64 2.66
C LEU A 56 10.05 4.90 3.95
N LYS A 57 10.50 3.65 4.14
CA LYS A 57 10.21 2.90 5.37
C LYS A 57 10.73 3.64 6.60
N SER A 58 11.95 4.15 6.53
CA SER A 58 12.56 4.94 7.61
C SER A 58 11.79 6.23 7.89
N ASP A 59 11.30 6.89 6.85
CA ASP A 59 10.53 8.13 6.99
C ASP A 59 9.17 7.88 7.64
N ILE A 60 8.45 6.82 7.25
CA ILE A 60 7.18 6.44 7.89
C ILE A 60 7.43 6.09 9.37
N LEU A 61 8.45 5.29 9.68
CA LEU A 61 8.78 4.94 11.07
C LEU A 61 9.11 6.17 11.92
N LYS A 62 9.82 7.15 11.37
CA LYS A 62 10.11 8.43 12.07
C LYS A 62 8.84 9.23 12.33
N GLU A 63 7.92 9.30 11.35
CA GLU A 63 6.65 10.02 11.54
C GLU A 63 5.77 9.33 12.58
N LEU A 64 5.67 8.00 12.58
CA LEU A 64 4.95 7.24 13.61
C LEU A 64 5.53 7.50 15.02
N ASP A 65 6.85 7.48 15.17
CA ASP A 65 7.51 7.78 16.45
C ASP A 65 7.29 9.24 16.90
N ARG A 66 7.31 10.18 15.94
CA ARG A 66 6.98 11.58 16.21
C ARG A 66 5.54 11.74 16.69
N HIS A 67 4.56 11.12 16.01
CA HIS A 67 3.15 11.17 16.41
C HIS A 67 2.96 10.56 17.80
N ARG A 68 3.55 9.39 18.03
CA ARG A 68 3.56 8.74 19.36
C ARG A 68 4.08 9.67 20.45
N SER A 69 5.21 10.34 20.22
CA SER A 69 5.83 11.25 21.19
C SER A 69 4.94 12.44 21.50
N VAL A 70 4.27 13.01 20.50
CA VAL A 70 3.31 14.12 20.68
C VAL A 70 2.11 13.66 21.52
N LEU A 71 1.55 12.49 21.23
CA LEU A 71 0.41 11.93 21.96
C LEU A 71 0.76 11.63 23.42
N LEU A 72 1.94 11.08 23.68
CA LEU A 72 2.43 10.86 25.06
C LEU A 72 2.52 12.16 25.87
N GLY A 73 2.81 13.28 25.22
CA GLY A 73 2.82 14.61 25.85
C GLY A 73 1.44 15.10 26.33
N TYR A 74 0.36 14.48 25.87
CA TYR A 74 -1.01 14.80 26.31
C TYR A 74 -1.45 14.01 27.56
N ARG A 75 -0.66 13.07 28.07
CA ARG A 75 -0.98 12.32 29.27
C ARG A 75 -1.18 13.23 30.48
N GLY A 76 -2.22 12.93 31.26
CA GLY A 76 -2.58 13.76 32.44
C GLY A 76 -3.33 15.04 32.10
N ASN A 77 -3.66 15.29 30.83
CA ASN A 77 -4.50 16.43 30.46
C ASN A 77 -5.98 16.13 30.79
N PRO A 78 -6.64 16.91 31.68
CA PRO A 78 -8.02 16.63 32.13
C PRO A 78 -9.07 16.74 31.00
N HIS A 79 -8.72 17.32 29.84
CA HIS A 79 -9.60 17.46 28.68
C HIS A 79 -9.47 16.32 27.66
N ILE A 80 -8.58 15.35 27.91
CA ILE A 80 -8.32 14.23 26.99
C ILE A 80 -8.62 12.93 27.70
N SER A 81 -9.34 12.04 27.03
CA SER A 81 -9.61 10.69 27.54
C SER A 81 -8.33 9.85 27.49
N GLU A 82 -7.83 9.41 28.64
CA GLU A 82 -6.66 8.51 28.74
C GLU A 82 -6.90 7.19 27.97
N ALA A 83 -8.13 6.65 28.01
CA ALA A 83 -8.47 5.42 27.30
C ALA A 83 -8.38 5.60 25.77
N ALA A 84 -8.89 6.73 25.23
CA ALA A 84 -8.77 7.02 23.81
C ALA A 84 -7.31 7.28 23.40
N LEU A 85 -6.54 7.93 24.27
CA LEU A 85 -5.12 8.16 24.05
C LEU A 85 -4.32 6.85 24.00
N ASP A 86 -4.58 5.94 24.94
CA ASP A 86 -3.94 4.62 24.98
C ASP A 86 -4.31 3.77 23.75
N GLU A 87 -5.56 3.85 23.27
CA GLU A 87 -6.00 3.17 22.06
C GLU A 87 -5.20 3.64 20.82
N VAL A 88 -5.10 4.96 20.60
CA VAL A 88 -4.37 5.51 19.45
C VAL A 88 -2.88 5.23 19.54
N ILE A 89 -2.27 5.36 20.73
CA ILE A 89 -0.86 5.02 20.93
C ILE A 89 -0.63 3.54 20.63
N GLY A 90 -1.54 2.66 21.09
CA GLY A 90 -1.49 1.22 20.80
C GLY A 90 -1.50 0.92 19.29
N GLN A 91 -2.39 1.57 18.54
CA GLN A 91 -2.45 1.44 17.07
C GLN A 91 -1.14 1.88 16.40
N ILE A 92 -0.54 2.98 16.85
CA ILE A 92 0.75 3.46 16.35
C ILE A 92 1.87 2.45 16.66
N ASP A 93 1.91 1.92 17.88
CA ASP A 93 2.93 0.94 18.30
C ASP A 93 2.79 -0.36 17.48
N GLU A 94 1.57 -0.86 17.24
CA GLU A 94 1.31 -2.03 16.39
C GLU A 94 1.77 -1.81 14.94
N ALA A 95 1.38 -0.69 14.34
CA ALA A 95 1.78 -0.34 12.97
C ALA A 95 3.31 -0.17 12.84
N TYR A 96 3.93 0.49 13.82
CA TYR A 96 5.38 0.63 13.89
C TYR A 96 6.08 -0.73 13.92
N GLN A 97 5.65 -1.64 14.81
CA GLN A 97 6.24 -2.96 14.95
C GLN A 97 6.04 -3.80 13.67
N ALA A 98 4.85 -3.80 13.09
CA ALA A 98 4.56 -4.52 11.86
C ALA A 98 5.46 -4.06 10.71
N LEU A 99 5.59 -2.75 10.52
CA LEU A 99 6.43 -2.17 9.48
C LEU A 99 7.92 -2.39 9.76
N ASN A 100 8.37 -2.20 11.02
CA ASN A 100 9.77 -2.37 11.40
C ASN A 100 10.25 -3.81 11.23
N ASN A 101 9.42 -4.80 11.59
CA ASN A 101 9.74 -6.22 11.49
C ASN A 101 9.67 -6.75 10.04
N GLN A 102 9.06 -6.02 9.12
CA GLN A 102 9.02 -6.41 7.72
C GLN A 102 10.42 -6.39 7.12
N ALA A 103 10.92 -7.55 6.68
CA ALA A 103 12.21 -7.66 6.00
C ALA A 103 12.16 -7.00 4.61
N GLY A 104 13.19 -6.23 4.30
CA GLY A 104 13.33 -5.60 2.99
C GLY A 104 12.36 -4.44 2.74
N LYS A 105 12.16 -4.11 1.46
CA LYS A 105 11.24 -3.06 1.00
C LYS A 105 9.82 -3.62 0.85
N ALA A 106 8.81 -2.78 1.00
CA ALA A 106 7.43 -3.18 0.74
C ALA A 106 7.27 -3.70 -0.69
N GLY A 107 6.58 -4.83 -0.82
CA GLY A 107 6.40 -5.52 -2.11
C GLY A 107 7.64 -6.21 -2.67
N GLN A 108 8.77 -6.23 -1.95
CA GLN A 108 9.98 -6.93 -2.43
C GLN A 108 9.72 -8.43 -2.62
N ALA A 109 8.89 -9.06 -1.79
CA ALA A 109 8.50 -10.45 -1.94
C ALA A 109 7.81 -10.73 -3.29
N LEU A 110 7.12 -9.74 -3.87
CA LEU A 110 6.45 -9.87 -5.16
C LEU A 110 7.44 -9.96 -6.33
N THR A 111 8.66 -9.47 -6.17
CA THR A 111 9.70 -9.55 -7.21
C THR A 111 10.17 -10.98 -7.47
N ALA A 112 9.97 -11.90 -6.52
CA ALA A 112 10.25 -13.31 -6.68
C ALA A 112 9.16 -14.06 -7.50
N ASN A 113 8.01 -13.44 -7.74
CA ASN A 113 6.94 -14.01 -8.53
C ASN A 113 7.15 -13.69 -10.01
N GLU A 114 7.73 -14.65 -10.75
CA GLU A 114 8.04 -14.49 -12.17
C GLU A 114 6.81 -14.18 -13.03
N TRP A 115 5.64 -14.74 -12.67
CA TRP A 115 4.40 -14.46 -13.38
C TRP A 115 3.98 -13.00 -13.23
N LEU A 116 4.00 -12.44 -12.01
CA LEU A 116 3.74 -11.01 -11.79
C LEU A 116 4.77 -10.13 -12.50
N MET A 117 6.04 -10.50 -12.46
CA MET A 117 7.10 -9.74 -13.13
C MET A 117 6.98 -9.76 -14.64
N SER A 118 6.47 -10.85 -15.23
CA SER A 118 6.17 -10.92 -16.67
C SER A 118 5.10 -9.90 -17.07
N ILE A 119 4.04 -9.76 -16.27
CA ILE A 119 2.98 -8.76 -16.49
C ILE A 119 3.57 -7.34 -16.33
N ARG A 120 4.29 -7.10 -15.23
CA ARG A 120 4.91 -5.80 -14.94
C ARG A 120 5.79 -5.29 -16.09
N SER A 121 6.57 -6.17 -16.70
CA SER A 121 7.46 -5.82 -17.80
C SER A 121 6.72 -5.37 -19.06
N ARG A 122 5.45 -5.75 -19.23
CA ARG A 122 4.63 -5.48 -20.40
C ARG A 122 3.62 -4.34 -20.21
N ILE A 123 3.29 -3.99 -18.98
CA ILE A 123 2.27 -2.98 -18.67
C ILE A 123 2.59 -1.61 -19.27
N SER A 124 3.87 -1.24 -19.37
CA SER A 124 4.30 0.03 -19.96
C SER A 124 4.24 0.06 -21.50
N ILE A 125 4.06 -1.11 -22.13
CA ILE A 125 3.94 -1.22 -23.59
C ILE A 125 2.47 -1.05 -23.97
N PRO A 126 2.10 -0.13 -24.85
CA PRO A 126 0.72 0.00 -25.32
C PRO A 126 0.18 -1.31 -25.89
N GLY A 127 -0.89 -1.86 -25.29
CA GLY A 127 -1.45 -3.16 -25.64
C GLY A 127 -0.59 -4.38 -25.30
N GLY A 128 0.53 -4.23 -24.59
CA GLY A 128 1.51 -5.29 -24.30
C GLY A 128 1.03 -6.38 -23.35
N THR A 129 -0.18 -6.24 -22.79
CA THR A 129 -0.82 -7.24 -21.93
C THR A 129 -1.95 -8.01 -22.64
N CYS A 130 -1.99 -7.95 -23.97
CA CYS A 130 -2.98 -8.68 -24.77
C CYS A 130 -2.74 -10.19 -24.73
N GLU A 131 -3.74 -10.94 -25.14
CA GLU A 131 -3.81 -12.40 -25.02
C GLU A 131 -2.65 -13.15 -25.71
N PHE A 132 -2.18 -12.68 -26.86
CA PHE A 132 -1.09 -13.34 -27.58
C PHE A 132 0.29 -13.03 -26.97
N ASP A 133 0.47 -11.88 -26.31
CA ASP A 133 1.71 -11.52 -25.61
C ASP A 133 1.81 -12.19 -24.23
N LEU A 134 0.68 -12.28 -23.51
CA LEU A 134 0.60 -12.84 -22.17
C LEU A 134 -0.58 -13.84 -22.03
N PRO A 135 -0.51 -15.01 -22.69
CA PRO A 135 -1.62 -15.96 -22.69
C PRO A 135 -1.97 -16.49 -21.29
N ALA A 136 -0.99 -16.66 -20.40
CA ALA A 136 -1.23 -17.07 -19.01
C ALA A 136 -1.96 -15.99 -18.20
N TYR A 137 -1.69 -14.71 -18.48
CA TYR A 137 -2.38 -13.59 -17.86
C TYR A 137 -3.83 -13.49 -18.38
N TYR A 138 -4.03 -13.64 -19.66
CA TYR A 138 -5.37 -13.69 -20.23
C TYR A 138 -6.20 -14.85 -19.64
N ALA A 139 -5.63 -16.04 -19.50
CA ALA A 139 -6.27 -17.18 -18.84
C ALA A 139 -6.67 -16.85 -17.40
N TRP A 140 -5.81 -16.18 -16.61
CA TRP A 140 -6.12 -15.74 -15.27
C TRP A 140 -7.29 -14.73 -15.24
N GLN A 141 -7.36 -13.83 -16.20
CA GLN A 141 -8.48 -12.88 -16.30
C GLN A 141 -9.84 -13.57 -16.53
N GLN A 142 -9.84 -14.79 -17.08
CA GLN A 142 -11.06 -15.61 -17.28
C GLN A 142 -11.45 -16.42 -16.03
N HIS A 143 -10.64 -16.46 -14.99
CA HIS A 143 -11.02 -17.10 -13.74
C HIS A 143 -12.23 -16.40 -13.09
N PRO A 144 -13.02 -17.09 -12.24
CA PRO A 144 -14.08 -16.46 -11.44
C PRO A 144 -13.53 -15.27 -10.64
N ALA A 145 -14.33 -14.23 -10.50
CA ALA A 145 -13.94 -12.99 -9.80
C ALA A 145 -13.41 -13.28 -8.39
N GLU A 146 -14.03 -14.22 -7.67
CA GLU A 146 -13.61 -14.63 -6.33
C GLU A 146 -12.17 -15.19 -6.32
N ALA A 147 -11.83 -16.04 -7.27
CA ALA A 147 -10.46 -16.59 -7.37
C ALA A 147 -9.44 -15.49 -7.64
N ARG A 148 -9.76 -14.54 -8.54
CA ARG A 148 -8.90 -13.40 -8.81
C ARG A 148 -8.73 -12.49 -7.59
N ARG A 149 -9.81 -12.24 -6.81
CA ARG A 149 -9.73 -11.47 -5.55
C ARG A 149 -8.85 -12.15 -4.51
N GLN A 150 -8.93 -13.47 -4.37
CA GLN A 150 -8.05 -14.23 -3.46
C GLN A 150 -6.59 -14.13 -3.86
N ASP A 151 -6.29 -14.21 -5.16
CA ASP A 151 -4.93 -14.03 -5.66
C ASP A 151 -4.42 -12.61 -5.38
N LEU A 152 -5.22 -11.58 -5.69
CA LEU A 152 -4.88 -10.19 -5.40
C LEU A 152 -4.66 -9.99 -3.89
N ALA A 153 -5.55 -10.47 -3.02
CA ALA A 153 -5.42 -10.36 -1.57
C ALA A 153 -4.09 -10.96 -1.09
N ARG A 154 -3.72 -12.15 -1.58
CA ARG A 154 -2.45 -12.79 -1.25
C ARG A 154 -1.23 -11.98 -1.70
N TRP A 155 -1.29 -11.37 -2.89
CA TRP A 155 -0.18 -10.58 -3.41
C TRP A 155 -0.01 -9.24 -2.67
N ILE A 156 -1.11 -8.59 -2.31
CA ILE A 156 -1.06 -7.29 -1.63
C ILE A 156 -0.79 -7.40 -0.13
N ASP A 157 -0.87 -8.60 0.46
CA ASP A 157 -0.67 -8.80 1.90
C ASP A 157 0.65 -8.19 2.41
N SER A 158 1.73 -8.33 1.64
CA SER A 158 3.03 -7.75 1.97
C SER A 158 3.08 -6.22 1.92
N LEU A 159 2.05 -5.55 1.41
CA LEU A 159 1.96 -4.09 1.33
C LEU A 159 1.21 -3.47 2.52
N TRP A 160 0.42 -4.25 3.25
CA TRP A 160 -0.43 -3.76 4.34
C TRP A 160 0.33 -3.10 5.50
N PRO A 161 1.50 -3.60 5.96
CA PRO A 161 2.24 -2.91 7.02
C PRO A 161 2.58 -1.46 6.69
N MET A 162 2.93 -1.19 5.41
CA MET A 162 3.18 0.16 4.94
C MET A 162 1.89 1.00 4.90
N LYS A 163 0.80 0.44 4.36
CA LYS A 163 -0.50 1.12 4.33
C LYS A 163 -0.96 1.49 5.73
N ASN A 164 -0.93 0.55 6.66
CA ASN A 164 -1.37 0.79 8.04
C ASN A 164 -0.55 1.89 8.72
N GLY A 165 0.76 1.96 8.42
CA GLY A 165 1.60 3.06 8.92
C GLY A 165 1.31 4.42 8.28
N LEU A 166 0.75 4.45 7.06
CA LEU A 166 0.35 5.70 6.39
C LEU A 166 -1.01 6.21 6.85
N ASP A 167 -1.90 5.32 7.32
CA ASP A 167 -3.26 5.68 7.75
C ASP A 167 -3.29 6.34 9.15
N LEU A 168 -2.18 6.34 9.89
CA LEU A 168 -2.00 6.87 11.26
C LEU A 168 -1.24 8.19 11.30
#